data_56699e483d5659731ffa37c460a34f1a
#
_entry.id   56699e483d5659731ffa37c460a34f1a
#
_cell.length_a   1.000
_cell.length_b   1.000
_cell.length_c   1.000
_cell.angle_alpha   90.00
_cell.angle_beta   90.00
_cell.angle_gamma   90.00
#
_symmetry.space_group_name_H-M   'P 1'
#
loop_
_entity.id
_entity.type
_entity.pdbx_description
1 polymer ?
#
loop_
_entity_poly.entity_id
_entity_poly.type
_entity_poly.pdbx_seq_one_letter_code
_entity_poly.pdbx_strand_id
1 'polypeptide(L)'
;MNSHRTLYRGVCFLVALFALGPARAQNYSPSSITAYSNPIKPSLAVDWFDNVIPQVVEGGGWKTTFFLTNLGSTTAYFDIYFMTDNGDLMALPLSGYGATKELTGRIPPYQSIEFETPGSSNQLFQGSAQIFTLDKPAEDPTSSPIPTTLGGYAIFRQRVAGRPDFEAVVPVSPMFEQSFVIGFDNRSGYSTGVAVINAGSRVSPVLLTVRDNAGLVLMTDSFSLQSSQKLVFSVLDRYPALREKSGVLQFSTTNSTLTGLGLRFNPGGAFTSIHSLSLLQ
;
A
#
# COMPACT_ATOMS: atom_id res chain seq x y z
N MET A 1 53.56 -30.09 -4.66
CA MET A 1 52.91 -29.53 -5.86
C MET A 1 51.64 -30.32 -6.13
N ASN A 2 50.51 -29.87 -5.62
CA ASN A 2 49.18 -30.45 -5.92
C ASN A 2 48.22 -29.28 -6.13
N SER A 3 47.79 -29.08 -7.37
CA SER A 3 46.86 -28.05 -7.78
C SER A 3 45.42 -28.57 -7.59
N HIS A 4 44.65 -27.94 -6.70
CA HIS A 4 43.22 -28.15 -6.62
C HIS A 4 42.50 -27.28 -7.65
N ARG A 5 41.94 -27.90 -8.68
CA ARG A 5 40.99 -27.30 -9.63
C ARG A 5 39.59 -27.32 -8.98
N THR A 6 39.09 -26.16 -8.63
CA THR A 6 37.68 -25.97 -8.23
C THR A 6 36.81 -25.94 -9.48
N LEU A 7 35.96 -26.93 -9.67
CA LEU A 7 34.93 -26.93 -10.72
C LEU A 7 33.75 -26.08 -10.26
N TYR A 8 33.55 -24.94 -10.94
CA TYR A 8 32.27 -24.23 -10.89
C TYR A 8 31.22 -24.99 -11.70
N ARG A 9 30.23 -25.59 -11.02
CA ARG A 9 29.02 -26.11 -11.66
C ARG A 9 28.08 -24.92 -11.93
N GLY A 10 28.04 -24.51 -13.20
CA GLY A 10 27.02 -23.56 -13.67
C GLY A 10 25.65 -24.23 -13.63
N VAL A 11 24.72 -23.64 -12.89
CA VAL A 11 23.30 -23.99 -12.92
C VAL A 11 22.72 -23.35 -14.18
N CYS A 12 22.50 -24.10 -15.23
CA CYS A 12 21.70 -23.66 -16.38
C CYS A 12 20.24 -23.67 -15.99
N PHE A 13 19.63 -22.48 -15.87
CA PHE A 13 18.17 -22.35 -15.89
C PHE A 13 17.67 -22.63 -17.31
N LEU A 14 17.02 -23.76 -17.49
CA LEU A 14 16.33 -24.10 -18.74
C LEU A 14 15.01 -23.29 -18.76
N VAL A 15 14.99 -22.18 -19.50
CA VAL A 15 13.74 -21.48 -19.80
C VAL A 15 13.04 -22.28 -20.90
N ALA A 16 12.03 -23.05 -20.52
CA ALA A 16 11.14 -23.70 -21.47
C ALA A 16 10.25 -22.63 -22.13
N LEU A 17 10.58 -22.23 -23.35
CA LEU A 17 9.67 -21.45 -24.20
C LEU A 17 8.53 -22.38 -24.65
N PHE A 18 7.37 -22.28 -24.00
CA PHE A 18 6.15 -22.81 -24.57
C PHE A 18 5.73 -21.90 -25.73
N ALA A 19 5.76 -22.42 -26.95
CA ALA A 19 5.13 -21.78 -28.09
C ALA A 19 3.61 -21.79 -27.86
N LEU A 20 3.09 -20.72 -27.29
CA LEU A 20 1.65 -20.48 -27.26
C LEU A 20 1.21 -20.19 -28.69
N GLY A 21 0.28 -21.01 -29.21
CA GLY A 21 -0.39 -20.75 -30.47
C GLY A 21 -1.07 -19.35 -30.42
N PRO A 22 -1.46 -18.79 -31.56
CA PRO A 22 -2.00 -17.46 -31.62
C PRO A 22 -3.26 -17.39 -30.75
N ALA A 23 -3.13 -16.76 -29.56
CA ALA A 23 -4.27 -16.40 -28.76
C ALA A 23 -5.15 -15.48 -29.63
N ARG A 24 -6.42 -15.86 -29.86
CA ARG A 24 -7.38 -14.96 -30.47
C ARG A 24 -7.41 -13.70 -29.63
N ALA A 25 -6.95 -12.59 -30.18
CA ALA A 25 -7.10 -11.28 -29.56
C ALA A 25 -8.59 -11.05 -29.33
N GLN A 26 -9.03 -11.17 -28.10
CA GLN A 26 -10.32 -10.65 -27.70
C GLN A 26 -10.20 -9.14 -27.83
N ASN A 27 -11.06 -8.52 -28.64
CA ASN A 27 -11.13 -7.06 -28.80
C ASN A 27 -11.71 -6.45 -27.52
N TYR A 28 -10.88 -6.38 -26.46
CA TYR A 28 -11.21 -5.60 -25.27
C TYR A 28 -11.00 -4.11 -25.58
N SER A 29 -11.96 -3.28 -25.18
CA SER A 29 -11.70 -1.85 -25.14
C SER A 29 -10.49 -1.58 -24.27
N PRO A 30 -9.61 -0.63 -24.63
CA PRO A 30 -8.42 -0.32 -23.83
C PRO A 30 -8.82 0.17 -22.44
N SER A 31 -7.92 -0.02 -21.47
CA SER A 31 -8.01 0.63 -20.16
C SER A 31 -8.10 2.14 -20.32
N SER A 32 -8.83 2.80 -19.45
CA SER A 32 -8.96 4.25 -19.44
C SER A 32 -8.85 4.78 -18.02
N ILE A 33 -8.27 5.98 -17.90
CA ILE A 33 -8.10 6.70 -16.64
C ILE A 33 -8.55 8.15 -16.86
N THR A 34 -9.31 8.68 -15.91
CA THR A 34 -9.69 10.09 -15.83
C THR A 34 -9.35 10.62 -14.43
N ALA A 35 -8.73 11.78 -14.34
CA ALA A 35 -8.32 12.40 -13.08
C ALA A 35 -9.11 13.66 -12.80
N TYR A 36 -9.50 13.86 -11.55
CA TYR A 36 -10.30 15.00 -11.10
C TYR A 36 -9.56 15.75 -9.98
N SER A 37 -9.44 17.06 -10.13
CA SER A 37 -8.95 17.96 -9.07
C SER A 37 -10.01 18.23 -8.01
N ASN A 38 -11.29 18.08 -8.36
CA ASN A 38 -12.42 18.08 -7.44
C ASN A 38 -13.22 16.80 -7.66
N PRO A 39 -13.56 16.05 -6.61
CA PRO A 39 -14.31 14.81 -6.72
C PRO A 39 -15.65 15.00 -7.44
N ILE A 40 -16.01 14.06 -8.33
CA ILE A 40 -17.29 14.06 -9.03
C ILE A 40 -18.44 13.63 -8.14
N LYS A 41 -18.15 12.85 -7.08
CA LYS A 41 -19.10 12.49 -6.03
C LYS A 41 -18.60 13.02 -4.69
N PRO A 42 -19.42 13.78 -3.93
CA PRO A 42 -19.10 14.08 -2.55
C PRO A 42 -19.13 12.77 -1.76
N SER A 43 -18.00 12.35 -1.28
CA SER A 43 -17.73 11.14 -0.49
C SER A 43 -18.79 10.04 -0.69
N LEU A 44 -18.42 8.94 -1.28
CA LEU A 44 -19.25 7.76 -1.21
C LEU A 44 -19.43 7.47 0.29
N ALA A 45 -20.64 7.75 0.81
CA ALA A 45 -21.02 7.45 2.20
C ALA A 45 -21.20 5.92 2.31
N VAL A 46 -20.12 5.17 2.04
CA VAL A 46 -20.07 3.73 2.19
C VAL A 46 -19.32 3.41 3.47
N ASP A 47 -19.83 2.45 4.20
CA ASP A 47 -19.23 2.02 5.46
C ASP A 47 -17.90 1.27 5.25
N TRP A 48 -17.50 1.03 4.01
CA TRP A 48 -16.25 0.32 3.67
C TRP A 48 -15.69 0.80 2.32
N PHE A 49 -14.38 0.71 2.18
CA PHE A 49 -13.66 0.72 0.91
C PHE A 49 -13.30 -0.72 0.55
N ASP A 50 -13.09 -1.04 -0.71
CA ASP A 50 -12.72 -2.41 -1.09
C ASP A 50 -11.25 -2.69 -0.78
N ASN A 51 -10.39 -1.70 -1.02
CA ASN A 51 -8.94 -1.82 -0.91
C ASN A 51 -8.27 -0.49 -0.52
N VAL A 52 -7.11 -0.58 0.12
CA VAL A 52 -6.26 0.57 0.45
C VAL A 52 -4.82 0.33 0.02
N ILE A 53 -4.18 1.36 -0.49
CA ILE A 53 -2.73 1.49 -0.52
C ILE A 53 -2.34 2.30 0.72
N PRO A 54 -1.77 1.67 1.77
CA PRO A 54 -1.62 2.30 3.08
C PRO A 54 -0.56 3.40 3.15
N GLN A 55 0.29 3.52 2.12
CA GLN A 55 1.27 4.57 2.04
C GLN A 55 1.39 5.08 0.61
N VAL A 56 1.23 6.38 0.47
CA VAL A 56 1.50 7.17 -0.74
C VAL A 56 2.40 8.32 -0.34
N VAL A 57 3.43 8.58 -1.13
CA VAL A 57 4.37 9.68 -0.87
C VAL A 57 4.85 10.30 -2.17
N GLU A 58 4.94 11.62 -2.22
CA GLU A 58 5.45 12.39 -3.35
C GLU A 58 6.20 13.62 -2.86
N GLY A 59 7.29 13.99 -3.54
CA GLY A 59 8.09 15.16 -3.23
C GLY A 59 9.19 14.91 -2.22
N GLY A 60 10.13 15.85 -2.06
CA GLY A 60 11.28 15.65 -1.17
C GLY A 60 12.18 14.48 -1.56
N GLY A 61 12.25 14.12 -2.84
CA GLY A 61 12.99 12.95 -3.36
C GLY A 61 12.17 11.65 -3.38
N TRP A 62 10.92 11.68 -2.93
CA TRP A 62 10.02 10.54 -2.99
C TRP A 62 9.16 10.53 -4.25
N LYS A 63 8.89 9.33 -4.75
CA LYS A 63 7.98 9.05 -5.86
C LYS A 63 7.19 7.78 -5.57
N THR A 64 5.91 7.76 -5.96
CA THR A 64 5.06 6.57 -5.91
C THR A 64 4.62 6.19 -7.31
N THR A 65 4.80 4.91 -7.68
CA THR A 65 4.27 4.30 -8.91
C THR A 65 3.21 3.27 -8.51
N PHE A 66 2.04 3.33 -9.11
CA PHE A 66 0.89 2.49 -8.83
C PHE A 66 0.68 1.48 -9.93
N PHE A 67 0.43 0.23 -9.56
CA PHE A 67 0.06 -0.86 -10.45
C PHE A 67 -1.25 -1.47 -9.98
N LEU A 68 -2.28 -1.43 -10.83
CA LEU A 68 -3.56 -2.06 -10.57
C LEU A 68 -3.86 -3.07 -11.68
N THR A 69 -4.35 -4.23 -11.30
CA THR A 69 -4.68 -5.33 -12.20
C THR A 69 -6.09 -5.80 -11.94
N ASN A 70 -6.88 -5.95 -12.99
CA ASN A 70 -8.16 -6.64 -12.89
C ASN A 70 -7.93 -8.15 -12.97
N LEU A 71 -8.21 -8.84 -11.87
CA LEU A 71 -8.08 -10.30 -11.74
C LEU A 71 -9.37 -11.04 -12.16
N GLY A 72 -10.43 -10.28 -12.45
CA GLY A 72 -11.72 -10.81 -12.85
C GLY A 72 -11.87 -11.02 -14.35
N SER A 73 -12.94 -11.72 -14.74
CA SER A 73 -13.30 -12.03 -16.12
C SER A 73 -14.21 -10.98 -16.79
N THR A 74 -14.60 -9.93 -16.07
CA THR A 74 -15.39 -8.80 -16.54
C THR A 74 -14.60 -7.51 -16.38
N THR A 75 -15.00 -6.45 -17.11
CA THR A 75 -14.39 -5.13 -16.92
C THR A 75 -14.65 -4.64 -15.50
N ALA A 76 -13.60 -4.22 -14.78
CA ALA A 76 -13.68 -3.55 -13.50
C ALA A 76 -13.67 -2.03 -13.73
N TYR A 77 -14.66 -1.33 -13.20
CA TYR A 77 -14.64 0.11 -13.04
C TYR A 77 -14.09 0.43 -11.67
N PHE A 78 -13.37 1.53 -11.55
CA PHE A 78 -12.75 1.91 -10.27
C PHE A 78 -12.88 3.39 -9.98
N ASP A 79 -12.80 3.69 -8.70
CA ASP A 79 -12.72 5.04 -8.16
C ASP A 79 -11.67 5.07 -7.04
N ILE A 80 -10.68 5.94 -7.15
CA ILE A 80 -9.57 6.05 -6.21
C ILE A 80 -9.53 7.45 -5.63
N TYR A 81 -9.59 7.55 -4.31
CA TYR A 81 -9.40 8.78 -3.57
C TYR A 81 -8.03 8.83 -2.91
N PHE A 82 -7.34 9.94 -3.08
CA PHE A 82 -6.08 10.20 -2.36
C PHE A 82 -6.39 10.97 -1.07
N MET A 83 -5.91 10.45 0.05
CA MET A 83 -6.18 10.97 1.38
C MET A 83 -4.90 11.43 2.05
N THR A 84 -4.96 12.55 2.80
CA THR A 84 -3.90 12.97 3.72
C THR A 84 -3.85 12.04 4.94
N ASP A 85 -2.83 12.18 5.78
CA ASP A 85 -2.76 11.46 7.06
C ASP A 85 -3.90 11.83 8.04
N ASN A 86 -4.50 13.00 7.86
CA ASN A 86 -5.67 13.43 8.68
C ASN A 86 -7.01 12.87 8.18
N GLY A 87 -7.05 12.20 7.03
CA GLY A 87 -8.27 11.69 6.43
C GLY A 87 -8.98 12.68 5.51
N ASP A 88 -8.34 13.81 5.17
CA ASP A 88 -8.86 14.77 4.20
C ASP A 88 -8.43 14.40 2.78
N LEU A 89 -9.18 14.84 1.78
CA LEU A 89 -8.79 14.66 0.38
C LEU A 89 -7.48 15.39 0.05
N MET A 90 -6.52 14.65 -0.51
CA MET A 90 -5.21 15.12 -0.90
C MET A 90 -5.15 15.37 -2.41
N ALA A 91 -4.80 16.59 -2.82
CA ALA A 91 -4.52 16.89 -4.23
C ALA A 91 -3.11 16.39 -4.60
N LEU A 92 -3.00 15.08 -4.84
CA LEU A 92 -1.74 14.41 -5.18
C LEU A 92 -1.32 14.77 -6.61
N PRO A 93 -0.09 15.27 -6.85
CA PRO A 93 0.43 15.44 -8.20
C PRO A 93 0.59 14.06 -8.88
N LEU A 94 -0.02 13.88 -10.06
CA LEU A 94 0.15 12.70 -10.90
C LEU A 94 0.75 13.09 -12.25
N SER A 95 1.72 12.31 -12.73
CA SER A 95 2.35 12.50 -14.03
C SER A 95 1.34 12.44 -15.16
N GLY A 96 1.25 13.51 -15.95
CA GLY A 96 0.28 13.61 -17.06
C GLY A 96 -1.15 14.03 -16.64
N TYR A 97 -1.46 14.10 -15.35
CA TYR A 97 -2.81 14.42 -14.86
C TYR A 97 -2.87 15.68 -13.97
N GLY A 98 -1.72 16.11 -13.42
CA GLY A 98 -1.67 17.25 -12.50
C GLY A 98 -2.14 16.92 -11.09
N ALA A 99 -2.62 17.94 -10.37
CA ALA A 99 -3.11 17.81 -9.00
C ALA A 99 -4.47 17.05 -8.97
N THR A 100 -4.46 15.83 -8.47
CA THR A 100 -5.56 14.87 -8.56
C THR A 100 -6.02 14.46 -7.17
N LYS A 101 -7.30 14.63 -6.88
CA LYS A 101 -7.94 14.15 -5.63
C LYS A 101 -8.66 12.82 -5.83
N GLU A 102 -9.18 12.59 -7.03
CA GLU A 102 -9.93 11.41 -7.42
C GLU A 102 -9.45 10.94 -8.79
N LEU A 103 -9.28 9.64 -8.94
CA LEU A 103 -8.89 8.99 -10.19
C LEU A 103 -9.89 7.89 -10.51
N THR A 104 -10.62 8.02 -11.61
CA THR A 104 -11.59 7.03 -12.06
C THR A 104 -11.13 6.32 -13.31
N GLY A 105 -11.74 5.19 -13.63
CA GLY A 105 -11.48 4.53 -14.89
C GLY A 105 -12.02 3.12 -14.97
N ARG A 106 -11.48 2.39 -15.94
CA ARG A 106 -11.81 0.99 -16.16
C ARG A 106 -10.58 0.19 -16.54
N ILE A 107 -10.59 -1.07 -16.11
CA ILE A 107 -9.58 -2.06 -16.46
C ILE A 107 -10.30 -3.28 -17.03
N PRO A 108 -10.12 -3.60 -18.33
CA PRO A 108 -10.66 -4.81 -18.92
C PRO A 108 -10.16 -6.07 -18.22
N PRO A 109 -10.81 -7.24 -18.43
CA PRO A 109 -10.41 -8.49 -17.82
C PRO A 109 -8.94 -8.79 -18.01
N TYR A 110 -8.24 -9.16 -16.91
CA TYR A 110 -6.83 -9.58 -16.89
C TYR A 110 -5.84 -8.53 -17.41
N GLN A 111 -6.26 -7.27 -17.53
CA GLN A 111 -5.38 -6.15 -17.87
C GLN A 111 -4.92 -5.40 -16.63
N SER A 112 -3.88 -4.59 -16.82
CA SER A 112 -3.32 -3.73 -15.77
C SER A 112 -3.25 -2.29 -16.26
N ILE A 113 -3.21 -1.37 -15.29
CA ILE A 113 -2.86 0.03 -15.49
C ILE A 113 -1.69 0.39 -14.61
N GLU A 114 -0.90 1.36 -15.07
CA GLU A 114 0.16 1.98 -14.33
C GLU A 114 0.00 3.50 -14.38
N PHE A 115 0.20 4.15 -13.25
CA PHE A 115 0.28 5.61 -13.15
C PHE A 115 1.21 5.99 -12.00
N GLU A 116 1.71 7.22 -11.98
CA GLU A 116 2.74 7.57 -11.03
C GLU A 116 2.73 9.06 -10.66
N THR A 117 3.33 9.37 -9.52
CA THR A 117 3.66 10.74 -9.14
C THR A 117 4.95 11.19 -9.85
N PRO A 118 5.17 12.51 -10.07
CA PRO A 118 6.35 12.97 -10.79
C PRO A 118 7.69 12.79 -10.05
N GLY A 119 7.68 12.72 -8.70
CA GLY A 119 8.89 12.61 -7.89
C GLY A 119 9.71 13.90 -7.83
N SER A 120 9.14 15.03 -8.25
CA SER A 120 9.85 16.30 -8.40
C SER A 120 9.28 17.47 -7.61
N SER A 121 8.23 17.25 -6.84
CA SER A 121 7.63 18.31 -6.01
C SER A 121 8.58 18.70 -4.88
N ASN A 122 8.68 20.02 -4.65
CA ASN A 122 9.38 20.55 -3.47
C ASN A 122 8.56 20.38 -2.18
N GLN A 123 7.24 20.29 -2.31
CA GLN A 123 6.33 19.99 -1.21
C GLN A 123 6.22 18.49 -1.03
N LEU A 124 6.26 18.03 0.23
CA LEU A 124 5.99 16.64 0.58
C LEU A 124 4.48 16.42 0.66
N PHE A 125 3.98 15.46 -0.12
CA PHE A 125 2.64 14.89 -0.04
C PHE A 125 2.76 13.51 0.57
N GLN A 126 2.01 13.27 1.64
CA GLN A 126 2.00 11.98 2.33
C GLN A 126 0.58 11.62 2.71
N GLY A 127 0.23 10.36 2.49
CA GLY A 127 -1.13 9.89 2.75
C GLY A 127 -1.34 8.44 2.36
N SER A 128 -2.56 8.14 1.93
CA SER A 128 -3.01 6.82 1.47
C SER A 128 -3.85 6.96 0.20
N ALA A 129 -4.12 5.84 -0.48
CA ALA A 129 -5.11 5.79 -1.55
C ALA A 129 -6.18 4.77 -1.19
N GLN A 130 -7.44 5.18 -1.30
CA GLN A 130 -8.63 4.36 -1.07
C GLN A 130 -9.22 3.98 -2.41
N ILE A 131 -9.49 2.70 -2.64
CA ILE A 131 -9.89 2.16 -3.93
C ILE A 131 -11.26 1.50 -3.79
N PHE A 132 -12.18 1.88 -4.67
CA PHE A 132 -13.47 1.23 -4.84
C PHE A 132 -13.52 0.52 -6.18
N THR A 133 -14.14 -0.65 -6.21
CA THR A 133 -14.56 -1.30 -7.45
C THR A 133 -16.03 -1.02 -7.65
N LEU A 134 -16.40 -0.61 -8.85
CA LEU A 134 -17.75 -0.18 -9.19
C LEU A 134 -18.38 -1.11 -10.24
N ASP A 135 -19.72 -1.23 -10.22
CA ASP A 135 -20.50 -1.98 -11.22
C ASP A 135 -20.58 -1.24 -12.56
N LYS A 136 -20.42 0.09 -12.56
CA LYS A 136 -20.50 0.98 -13.71
C LYS A 136 -19.45 2.10 -13.62
N PRO A 137 -19.27 2.90 -14.70
CA PRO A 137 -18.42 4.09 -14.63
C PRO A 137 -18.78 5.00 -13.46
N ALA A 138 -17.78 5.61 -12.84
CA ALA A 138 -17.97 6.49 -11.68
C ALA A 138 -18.88 7.70 -11.99
N GLU A 139 -18.89 8.15 -13.25
CA GLU A 139 -19.74 9.23 -13.74
C GLU A 139 -21.22 8.87 -13.82
N ASP A 140 -21.58 7.57 -13.85
CA ASP A 140 -22.96 7.12 -13.81
C ASP A 140 -23.55 7.37 -12.42
N PRO A 141 -24.64 8.16 -12.28
CA PRO A 141 -25.23 8.45 -10.98
C PRO A 141 -25.81 7.23 -10.27
N THR A 142 -26.01 6.12 -10.98
CA THR A 142 -26.49 4.85 -10.45
C THR A 142 -25.37 3.86 -10.16
N SER A 143 -24.10 4.25 -10.34
CA SER A 143 -22.93 3.40 -10.03
C SER A 143 -22.86 3.11 -8.55
N SER A 144 -22.57 1.87 -8.22
CA SER A 144 -22.48 1.37 -6.84
C SER A 144 -21.22 0.54 -6.64
N PRO A 145 -20.63 0.57 -5.45
CA PRO A 145 -19.53 -0.32 -5.10
C PRO A 145 -19.96 -1.79 -5.14
N ILE A 146 -19.07 -2.62 -5.64
CA ILE A 146 -19.20 -4.09 -5.69
C ILE A 146 -17.94 -4.74 -5.11
N PRO A 147 -18.00 -6.02 -4.69
CA PRO A 147 -16.80 -6.72 -4.24
C PRO A 147 -15.68 -6.65 -5.27
N THR A 148 -14.49 -6.30 -4.81
CA THR A 148 -13.37 -5.99 -5.70
C THR A 148 -12.85 -7.21 -6.45
N THR A 149 -12.52 -7.01 -7.71
CA THR A 149 -11.68 -7.91 -8.52
C THR A 149 -10.31 -7.30 -8.80
N LEU A 150 -10.04 -6.13 -8.22
CA LEU A 150 -8.78 -5.43 -8.40
C LEU A 150 -7.75 -5.89 -7.38
N GLY A 151 -6.57 -6.22 -7.86
CA GLY A 151 -5.37 -6.41 -7.06
C GLY A 151 -4.29 -5.44 -7.51
N GLY A 152 -3.18 -5.40 -6.79
CA GLY A 152 -2.05 -4.57 -7.20
C GLY A 152 -1.14 -4.17 -6.05
N TYR A 153 -0.33 -3.16 -6.33
CA TYR A 153 0.63 -2.61 -5.37
C TYR A 153 1.06 -1.22 -5.82
N ALA A 154 1.67 -0.49 -4.90
CA ALA A 154 2.47 0.68 -5.22
C ALA A 154 3.95 0.39 -4.94
N ILE A 155 4.84 1.01 -5.71
CA ILE A 155 6.27 1.08 -5.40
C ILE A 155 6.54 2.52 -5.02
N PHE A 156 7.00 2.76 -3.81
CA PHE A 156 7.57 4.06 -3.49
C PHE A 156 9.09 4.00 -3.47
N ARG A 157 9.66 5.00 -4.08
CA ARG A 157 11.07 5.15 -4.31
C ARG A 157 11.57 6.43 -3.66
N GLN A 158 12.69 6.34 -2.98
CA GLN A 158 13.40 7.49 -2.44
C GLN A 158 14.71 7.70 -3.20
N ARG A 159 14.82 8.84 -3.87
CA ARG A 159 16.08 9.30 -4.45
C ARG A 159 16.99 9.84 -3.35
N VAL A 160 18.19 9.31 -3.30
CA VAL A 160 19.22 9.75 -2.37
C VAL A 160 20.51 10.07 -3.14
N ALA A 161 21.01 11.29 -2.99
CA ALA A 161 22.23 11.70 -3.68
C ALA A 161 23.42 10.80 -3.33
N GLY A 162 24.19 10.40 -4.35
CA GLY A 162 25.43 9.63 -4.18
C GLY A 162 25.25 8.12 -4.00
N ARG A 163 24.01 7.59 -4.07
CA ARG A 163 23.73 6.15 -4.02
C ARG A 163 22.54 5.76 -4.88
N PRO A 164 22.34 4.47 -5.20
CA PRO A 164 21.11 4.00 -5.86
C PRO A 164 19.87 4.38 -5.06
N ASP A 165 18.75 4.58 -5.75
CA ASP A 165 17.45 4.82 -5.12
C ASP A 165 17.03 3.64 -4.24
N PHE A 166 16.36 3.92 -3.15
CA PHE A 166 15.72 2.89 -2.32
C PHE A 166 14.29 2.70 -2.76
N GLU A 167 13.84 1.45 -2.77
CA GLU A 167 12.49 1.09 -3.16
C GLU A 167 11.86 0.12 -2.18
N ALA A 168 10.54 0.26 -2.00
CA ALA A 168 9.74 -0.71 -1.29
C ALA A 168 8.37 -0.86 -1.95
N VAL A 169 7.84 -2.08 -1.92
CA VAL A 169 6.52 -2.42 -2.43
C VAL A 169 5.49 -2.23 -1.33
N VAL A 170 4.43 -1.51 -1.62
CA VAL A 170 3.24 -1.36 -0.77
C VAL A 170 2.11 -2.12 -1.43
N PRO A 171 1.69 -3.27 -0.92
CA PRO A 171 0.60 -4.01 -1.51
C PRO A 171 -0.73 -3.25 -1.35
N VAL A 172 -1.63 -3.45 -2.29
CA VAL A 172 -3.04 -3.16 -2.09
C VAL A 172 -3.55 -4.10 -1.01
N SER A 173 -4.06 -3.56 0.07
CA SER A 173 -4.51 -4.33 1.23
C SER A 173 -6.03 -4.37 1.28
N PRO A 174 -6.64 -5.55 1.43
CA PRO A 174 -8.06 -5.64 1.71
C PRO A 174 -8.37 -5.05 3.09
N MET A 175 -9.60 -4.60 3.28
CA MET A 175 -10.00 -3.73 4.38
C MET A 175 -10.85 -4.39 5.45
N PHE A 176 -10.94 -5.70 5.50
CA PHE A 176 -11.87 -6.38 6.41
C PHE A 176 -11.25 -6.83 7.74
N GLU A 177 -10.13 -6.23 8.15
CA GLU A 177 -9.41 -6.68 9.33
C GLU A 177 -9.72 -5.81 10.54
N GLN A 178 -10.35 -6.41 11.56
CA GLN A 178 -10.47 -5.80 12.89
C GLN A 178 -9.16 -5.92 13.69
N SER A 179 -8.25 -6.78 13.24
CA SER A 179 -6.97 -7.01 13.92
C SER A 179 -5.91 -7.52 12.95
N PHE A 180 -4.73 -6.95 13.05
CA PHE A 180 -3.56 -7.38 12.27
C PHE A 180 -2.27 -7.23 13.09
N VAL A 181 -1.21 -7.88 12.63
CA VAL A 181 0.12 -7.76 13.22
C VAL A 181 1.15 -7.27 12.19
N ILE A 182 2.12 -6.51 12.68
CA ILE A 182 3.32 -6.10 11.94
C ILE A 182 4.53 -6.53 12.77
N GLY A 183 5.49 -7.23 12.14
CA GLY A 183 6.78 -7.52 12.76
C GLY A 183 7.58 -6.24 12.99
N PHE A 184 8.34 -6.17 14.10
CA PHE A 184 9.31 -5.10 14.30
C PHE A 184 10.68 -5.66 14.67
N ASP A 185 11.73 -4.93 14.29
CA ASP A 185 13.10 -5.23 14.63
C ASP A 185 13.87 -3.92 14.84
N ASN A 186 14.24 -3.66 16.10
CA ASN A 186 14.95 -2.46 16.51
C ASN A 186 16.32 -2.79 17.09
N ARG A 187 16.90 -3.94 16.73
CA ARG A 187 18.22 -4.40 17.21
C ARG A 187 19.31 -3.94 16.26
N SER A 188 20.52 -3.79 16.79
CA SER A 188 21.74 -3.55 16.00
C SER A 188 21.63 -2.35 15.06
N GLY A 189 20.95 -1.29 15.48
CA GLY A 189 20.77 -0.06 14.71
C GLY A 189 19.68 -0.12 13.64
N TYR A 190 18.94 -1.22 13.51
CA TYR A 190 17.71 -1.26 12.72
C TYR A 190 16.59 -0.49 13.42
N SER A 191 15.64 -0.01 12.64
CA SER A 191 14.43 0.63 13.15
C SER A 191 13.21 0.25 12.32
N THR A 192 12.04 0.32 12.94
CA THR A 192 10.77 0.02 12.28
C THR A 192 9.89 1.25 12.28
N GLY A 193 9.44 1.67 11.10
CA GLY A 193 8.36 2.63 10.91
C GLY A 193 7.04 1.89 10.70
N VAL A 194 5.94 2.49 11.14
CA VAL A 194 4.60 1.90 11.03
C VAL A 194 3.61 2.95 10.53
N ALA A 195 2.74 2.55 9.62
CA ALA A 195 1.54 3.27 9.24
C ALA A 195 0.32 2.41 9.60
N VAL A 196 -0.64 2.98 10.32
CA VAL A 196 -1.92 2.35 10.67
C VAL A 196 -3.05 3.24 10.19
N ILE A 197 -4.03 2.70 9.49
CA ILE A 197 -5.14 3.43 8.90
C ILE A 197 -6.45 2.88 9.44
N ASN A 198 -7.33 3.79 9.84
CA ASN A 198 -8.75 3.49 10.00
C ASN A 198 -9.42 3.58 8.63
N ALA A 199 -9.69 2.45 8.05
CA ALA A 199 -10.30 2.35 6.74
C ALA A 199 -11.85 2.35 6.78
N GLY A 200 -12.45 2.46 7.96
CA GLY A 200 -13.90 2.57 8.14
C GLY A 200 -14.39 4.01 8.20
N SER A 201 -15.70 4.19 8.12
CA SER A 201 -16.39 5.48 8.14
C SER A 201 -16.56 6.07 9.55
N ARG A 202 -16.23 5.34 10.60
CA ARG A 202 -16.42 5.72 12.01
C ARG A 202 -15.09 5.90 12.73
N VAL A 203 -15.13 6.65 13.83
CA VAL A 203 -13.98 6.72 14.74
C VAL A 203 -13.65 5.33 15.27
N SER A 204 -12.39 4.94 15.16
CA SER A 204 -11.89 3.63 15.57
C SER A 204 -11.01 3.77 16.82
N PRO A 205 -11.42 3.23 17.98
CA PRO A 205 -10.52 3.00 19.08
C PRO A 205 -9.56 1.87 18.70
N VAL A 206 -8.26 2.11 18.82
CA VAL A 206 -7.22 1.15 18.48
C VAL A 206 -6.47 0.75 19.74
N LEU A 207 -6.41 -0.54 20.00
CA LEU A 207 -5.52 -1.12 21.01
C LEU A 207 -4.27 -1.65 20.31
N LEU A 208 -3.11 -1.19 20.74
CA LEU A 208 -1.80 -1.74 20.38
C LEU A 208 -1.32 -2.66 21.51
N THR A 209 -1.02 -3.91 21.18
CA THR A 209 -0.32 -4.86 22.06
C THR A 209 1.02 -5.21 21.43
N VAL A 210 2.11 -4.92 22.12
CA VAL A 210 3.47 -5.24 21.67
C VAL A 210 3.94 -6.51 22.37
N ARG A 211 4.40 -7.49 21.58
CA ARG A 211 4.91 -8.76 22.09
C ARG A 211 6.34 -9.00 21.58
N ASP A 212 7.13 -9.69 22.38
CA ASP A 212 8.42 -10.22 21.94
C ASP A 212 8.25 -11.49 21.09
N ASN A 213 9.39 -12.05 20.62
CA ASN A 213 9.38 -13.28 19.81
C ASN A 213 8.92 -14.55 20.57
N ALA A 214 8.83 -14.49 21.90
CA ALA A 214 8.29 -15.56 22.74
C ALA A 214 6.79 -15.38 23.02
N GLY A 215 6.17 -14.28 22.50
CA GLY A 215 4.76 -13.96 22.71
C GLY A 215 4.48 -13.21 24.03
N LEU A 216 5.51 -12.91 24.84
CA LEU A 216 5.33 -12.13 26.05
C LEU A 216 4.95 -10.70 25.74
N VAL A 217 3.92 -10.17 26.40
CA VAL A 217 3.51 -8.78 26.27
C VAL A 217 4.58 -7.87 26.89
N LEU A 218 5.17 -7.02 26.06
CA LEU A 218 6.14 -6.01 26.46
C LEU A 218 5.46 -4.72 26.92
N MET A 219 4.39 -4.33 26.23
CA MET A 219 3.60 -3.15 26.57
C MET A 219 2.27 -3.14 25.81
N THR A 220 1.38 -2.25 26.24
CA THR A 220 0.14 -1.90 25.54
C THR A 220 0.02 -0.39 25.43
N ASP A 221 -0.65 0.10 24.38
CA ASP A 221 -1.03 1.50 24.19
C ASP A 221 -2.41 1.56 23.55
N SER A 222 -3.11 2.68 23.68
CA SER A 222 -4.41 2.89 23.03
C SER A 222 -4.51 4.31 22.48
N PHE A 223 -5.11 4.43 21.32
CA PHE A 223 -5.36 5.68 20.63
C PHE A 223 -6.63 5.58 19.78
N SER A 224 -7.09 6.68 19.22
CA SER A 224 -8.24 6.70 18.32
C SER A 224 -7.84 7.28 16.97
N LEU A 225 -8.41 6.71 15.90
CA LEU A 225 -8.29 7.23 14.54
C LEU A 225 -9.67 7.66 14.03
N GLN A 226 -9.75 8.85 13.47
CA GLN A 226 -10.95 9.31 12.75
C GLN A 226 -11.14 8.47 11.48
N SER A 227 -12.30 8.57 10.84
CA SER A 227 -12.52 7.97 9.51
C SER A 227 -11.43 8.37 8.54
N SER A 228 -10.90 7.40 7.80
CA SER A 228 -9.83 7.59 6.81
C SER A 228 -8.50 8.12 7.37
N GLN A 229 -8.40 8.35 8.67
CA GLN A 229 -7.18 8.84 9.30
C GLN A 229 -6.11 7.77 9.36
N LYS A 230 -4.88 8.20 9.13
CA LYS A 230 -3.65 7.41 9.22
C LYS A 230 -2.76 7.95 10.32
N LEU A 231 -2.20 7.07 11.13
CA LEU A 231 -1.14 7.36 12.09
C LEU A 231 0.17 6.74 11.60
N VAL A 232 1.20 7.57 11.41
CA VAL A 232 2.55 7.15 11.05
C VAL A 232 3.50 7.45 12.19
N PHE A 233 4.34 6.48 12.57
CA PHE A 233 5.35 6.69 13.61
C PHE A 233 6.53 5.74 13.45
N SER A 234 7.70 6.18 13.92
CA SER A 234 8.83 5.30 14.21
C SER A 234 8.57 4.60 15.55
N VAL A 235 8.77 3.29 15.59
CA VAL A 235 8.59 2.50 16.83
C VAL A 235 9.53 2.97 17.92
N LEU A 236 10.77 3.32 17.57
CA LEU A 236 11.75 3.79 18.55
C LEU A 236 11.48 5.20 19.10
N ASP A 237 10.94 6.09 18.24
CA ASP A 237 10.62 7.46 18.66
C ASP A 237 9.40 7.47 19.59
N ARG A 238 8.40 6.65 19.28
CA ARG A 238 7.17 6.56 20.08
C ARG A 238 7.37 5.71 21.33
N TYR A 239 8.16 4.63 21.24
CA TYR A 239 8.38 3.65 22.31
C TYR A 239 9.87 3.36 22.51
N PRO A 240 10.64 4.27 23.10
CA PRO A 240 12.10 4.11 23.29
C PRO A 240 12.49 2.85 24.07
N ALA A 241 11.58 2.33 24.93
CA ALA A 241 11.78 1.07 25.68
C ALA A 241 11.86 -0.19 24.78
N LEU A 242 11.50 -0.08 23.49
CA LEU A 242 11.64 -1.15 22.51
C LEU A 242 12.99 -1.16 21.78
N ARG A 243 13.96 -0.34 22.22
CA ARG A 243 15.34 -0.37 21.71
C ARG A 243 15.96 -1.74 21.99
N GLU A 244 16.71 -2.26 21.02
CA GLU A 244 17.33 -3.59 21.03
C GLU A 244 16.34 -4.74 21.25
N LYS A 245 15.06 -4.53 20.87
CA LYS A 245 14.02 -5.55 20.90
C LYS A 245 13.49 -5.85 19.50
N SER A 246 12.89 -7.03 19.37
CA SER A 246 12.16 -7.46 18.18
C SER A 246 10.93 -8.26 18.60
N GLY A 247 9.96 -8.35 17.70
CA GLY A 247 8.71 -9.06 17.96
C GLY A 247 7.60 -8.59 17.03
N VAL A 248 6.39 -8.46 17.57
CA VAL A 248 5.21 -8.06 16.81
C VAL A 248 4.46 -6.91 17.48
N LEU A 249 3.91 -6.05 16.65
CA LEU A 249 2.96 -5.00 16.98
C LEU A 249 1.58 -5.49 16.54
N GLN A 250 0.71 -5.81 17.47
CA GLN A 250 -0.67 -6.21 17.21
C GLN A 250 -1.57 -5.00 17.37
N PHE A 251 -2.27 -4.63 16.30
CA PHE A 251 -3.30 -3.58 16.29
C PHE A 251 -4.67 -4.22 16.24
N SER A 252 -5.59 -3.76 17.09
CA SER A 252 -6.96 -4.28 17.11
C SER A 252 -7.98 -3.18 17.39
N THR A 253 -9.18 -3.36 16.86
CA THR A 253 -10.36 -2.50 17.09
C THR A 253 -11.61 -3.34 17.22
N THR A 254 -12.68 -2.76 17.76
CA THR A 254 -13.97 -3.45 17.97
C THR A 254 -15.07 -3.01 17.01
N ASN A 255 -14.90 -1.88 16.32
CA ASN A 255 -16.04 -1.23 15.63
C ASN A 255 -15.69 -0.67 14.23
N SER A 256 -14.54 -1.01 13.69
CA SER A 256 -14.09 -0.52 12.40
C SER A 256 -13.18 -1.52 11.72
N THR A 257 -12.66 -1.14 10.58
CA THR A 257 -11.64 -1.87 9.83
C THR A 257 -10.32 -1.13 9.90
N LEU A 258 -9.25 -1.86 10.17
CA LEU A 258 -7.89 -1.33 10.17
C LEU A 258 -7.08 -1.97 9.06
N THR A 259 -6.15 -1.22 8.55
CA THR A 259 -5.06 -1.76 7.71
C THR A 259 -3.76 -1.07 8.08
N GLY A 260 -2.63 -1.61 7.64
CA GLY A 260 -1.35 -1.00 7.95
C GLY A 260 -0.18 -1.55 7.15
N LEU A 261 0.94 -0.86 7.32
CA LEU A 261 2.21 -1.19 6.67
C LEU A 261 3.34 -0.95 7.67
N GLY A 262 4.31 -1.85 7.69
CA GLY A 262 5.60 -1.64 8.33
C GLY A 262 6.70 -1.33 7.32
N LEU A 263 7.68 -0.55 7.73
CA LEU A 263 8.93 -0.33 7.03
C LEU A 263 10.09 -0.63 7.96
N ARG A 264 10.97 -1.54 7.56
CA ARG A 264 12.21 -1.83 8.28
C ARG A 264 13.35 -1.07 7.64
N PHE A 265 13.97 -0.20 8.41
CA PHE A 265 15.13 0.57 8.00
C PHE A 265 16.40 -0.10 8.52
N ASN A 266 17.42 -0.21 7.70
CA ASN A 266 18.76 -0.62 8.14
C ASN A 266 19.57 0.59 8.64
N PRO A 267 20.74 0.37 9.29
CA PRO A 267 21.59 1.48 9.78
C PRO A 267 22.07 2.44 8.68
N GLY A 268 22.10 2.01 7.42
CA GLY A 268 22.43 2.85 6.25
C GLY A 268 21.24 3.64 5.70
N GLY A 269 20.04 3.50 6.29
CA GLY A 269 18.81 4.19 5.90
C GLY A 269 18.06 3.54 4.74
N ALA A 270 18.56 2.43 4.16
CA ALA A 270 17.79 1.66 3.21
C ALA A 270 16.63 0.96 3.91
N PHE A 271 15.51 0.80 3.22
CA PHE A 271 14.31 0.25 3.81
C PHE A 271 13.69 -0.84 2.95
N THR A 272 12.86 -1.67 3.59
CA THR A 272 11.99 -2.64 2.94
C THR A 272 10.64 -2.64 3.64
N SER A 273 9.59 -3.02 2.92
CA SER A 273 8.25 -3.16 3.50
C SER A 273 8.17 -4.41 4.40
N ILE A 274 7.38 -4.29 5.46
CA ILE A 274 6.91 -5.38 6.30
C ILE A 274 5.40 -5.45 6.08
N HIS A 275 4.95 -6.56 5.52
CA HIS A 275 3.53 -6.77 5.27
C HIS A 275 2.78 -6.99 6.58
N SER A 276 1.56 -6.44 6.67
CA SER A 276 0.63 -6.76 7.76
C SER A 276 0.08 -8.16 7.57
N LEU A 277 -0.08 -8.91 8.65
CA LEU A 277 -0.64 -10.25 8.66
C LEU A 277 -1.95 -10.24 9.44
N SER A 278 -3.01 -10.78 8.84
CA SER A 278 -4.27 -11.01 9.54
C SER A 278 -4.09 -11.98 10.70
N LEU A 279 -4.74 -11.68 11.81
CA LEU A 279 -4.90 -12.67 12.87
C LEU A 279 -6.04 -13.60 12.50
N LEU A 280 -5.74 -14.89 12.41
CA LEU A 280 -6.78 -15.94 12.32
C LEU A 280 -7.53 -15.93 13.65
N GLN A 281 -8.83 -15.64 13.60
CA GLN A 281 -9.75 -15.75 14.73
C GLN A 281 -10.32 -17.15 14.84
#